data_37880f23705ce88c3e2fe5def07aa0e2
#
_entry.id   37880f23705ce88c3e2fe5def07aa0e2
#
_cell.length_a   1.000
_cell.length_b   1.000
_cell.length_c   1.000
_cell.angle_alpha   90.00
_cell.angle_beta   90.00
_cell.angle_gamma   90.00
#
_symmetry.space_group_name_H-M   'P 1'
#
loop_
_entity.id
_entity.type
_entity.pdbx_description
1 polymer ?
#
loop_
_entity_poly.entity_id
_entity_poly.type
_entity_poly.pdbx_seq_one_letter_code
_entity_poly.pdbx_strand_id
1 'polypeptide(L)'
;MIRISSQQIFSGGINRLQELNTSLNNTQQQISTGQRVNKPSDDPVAAARILKLDQELSRVETYQRNVDLADNRLKQEENALSSSIDVIQRIRELTVQAGNGSLSANDRRSISSELEERLGQLANIANTRDASGEYIFSGFQGSVKAFEQDPSGSWIYQGDEGQRVLEIDDGVTVPISDNGKDIFVRVPAAITGEHSTVSTPGASISGVKLVNEADLAAAYSG
;
A
#
# COMPACT_ATOMS: atom_id res chain seq x y z
N MET A 1 -56.16 -38.77 -52.89
CA MET A 1 -55.26 -38.73 -51.69
C MET A 1 -53.76 -38.71 -51.99
N ILE A 2 -53.33 -39.14 -53.18
CA ILE A 2 -51.87 -39.22 -53.55
C ILE A 2 -51.20 -37.85 -53.72
N ARG A 3 -51.90 -36.79 -54.19
CA ARG A 3 -51.32 -35.45 -54.41
C ARG A 3 -50.94 -34.69 -53.15
N ILE A 4 -51.64 -34.87 -52.03
CA ILE A 4 -51.33 -34.23 -50.74
C ILE A 4 -50.08 -34.86 -50.14
N SER A 5 -49.89 -36.16 -50.28
CA SER A 5 -48.69 -36.89 -49.83
C SER A 5 -47.42 -36.46 -50.53
N SER A 6 -47.44 -36.22 -51.84
CA SER A 6 -46.27 -35.77 -52.62
C SER A 6 -45.83 -34.33 -52.26
N GLN A 7 -46.80 -33.44 -51.99
CA GLN A 7 -46.52 -32.07 -51.59
C GLN A 7 -45.97 -32.00 -50.16
N GLN A 8 -46.43 -32.87 -49.27
CA GLN A 8 -45.90 -32.99 -47.92
C GLN A 8 -44.47 -33.54 -47.89
N ILE A 9 -44.16 -34.54 -48.75
CA ILE A 9 -42.82 -35.09 -48.88
C ILE A 9 -41.85 -34.03 -49.43
N PHE A 10 -42.28 -33.24 -50.45
CA PHE A 10 -41.51 -32.19 -51.04
C PHE A 10 -41.25 -31.03 -50.07
N SER A 11 -42.26 -30.56 -49.35
CA SER A 11 -42.13 -29.55 -48.28
C SER A 11 -41.23 -30.03 -47.13
N GLY A 12 -41.33 -31.28 -46.75
CA GLY A 12 -40.45 -31.88 -45.72
C GLY A 12 -38.98 -31.96 -46.18
N GLY A 13 -38.76 -32.21 -47.50
CA GLY A 13 -37.44 -32.19 -48.11
C GLY A 13 -36.81 -30.79 -48.13
N ILE A 14 -37.60 -29.77 -48.48
CA ILE A 14 -37.13 -28.36 -48.46
C ILE A 14 -36.78 -27.91 -47.04
N ASN A 15 -37.63 -28.22 -46.05
CA ASN A 15 -37.36 -27.88 -44.65
C ASN A 15 -36.07 -28.52 -44.15
N ARG A 16 -35.81 -29.78 -44.44
CA ARG A 16 -34.55 -30.43 -44.09
C ARG A 16 -33.34 -29.81 -44.76
N LEU A 17 -33.44 -29.41 -46.02
CA LEU A 17 -32.37 -28.71 -46.71
C LEU A 17 -32.09 -27.32 -46.11
N GLN A 18 -33.11 -26.59 -45.67
CA GLN A 18 -32.99 -25.33 -44.96
C GLN A 18 -32.31 -25.51 -43.62
N GLU A 19 -32.75 -26.53 -42.84
CA GLU A 19 -32.10 -26.87 -41.53
C GLU A 19 -30.62 -27.24 -41.73
N LEU A 20 -30.30 -28.01 -42.77
CA LEU A 20 -28.94 -28.43 -43.04
C LEU A 20 -28.06 -27.24 -43.46
N ASN A 21 -28.58 -26.31 -44.28
CA ASN A 21 -27.89 -25.07 -44.63
C ASN A 21 -27.67 -24.17 -43.41
N THR A 22 -28.64 -24.05 -42.53
CA THR A 22 -28.52 -23.28 -41.28
C THR A 22 -27.45 -23.89 -40.38
N SER A 23 -27.47 -25.21 -40.21
CA SER A 23 -26.47 -25.94 -39.41
C SER A 23 -25.06 -25.79 -39.97
N LEU A 24 -24.92 -25.86 -41.31
CA LEU A 24 -23.67 -25.70 -42.03
C LEU A 24 -23.11 -24.28 -41.85
N ASN A 25 -23.94 -23.25 -41.98
CA ASN A 25 -23.57 -21.85 -41.73
C ASN A 25 -23.13 -21.62 -40.28
N ASN A 26 -23.85 -22.19 -39.30
CA ASN A 26 -23.48 -22.08 -37.89
C ASN A 26 -22.13 -22.77 -37.61
N THR A 27 -21.92 -23.98 -38.16
CA THR A 27 -20.65 -24.70 -38.03
C THR A 27 -19.49 -23.93 -38.67
N GLN A 28 -19.72 -23.36 -39.85
CA GLN A 28 -18.73 -22.55 -40.55
C GLN A 28 -18.37 -21.28 -39.73
N GLN A 29 -19.36 -20.66 -39.10
CA GLN A 29 -19.15 -19.52 -38.19
C GLN A 29 -18.38 -19.93 -36.94
N GLN A 30 -18.69 -21.09 -36.33
CA GLN A 30 -17.96 -21.63 -35.17
C GLN A 30 -16.48 -21.93 -35.55
N ILE A 31 -16.23 -22.50 -36.73
CA ILE A 31 -14.87 -22.77 -37.19
C ILE A 31 -14.09 -21.44 -37.43
N SER A 32 -14.76 -20.45 -38.03
CA SER A 32 -14.15 -19.15 -38.35
C SER A 32 -13.81 -18.35 -37.09
N THR A 33 -14.66 -18.41 -36.04
CA THR A 33 -14.46 -17.69 -34.77
C THR A 33 -13.63 -18.47 -33.75
N GLY A 34 -13.50 -19.79 -33.92
CA GLY A 34 -12.96 -20.70 -32.91
C GLY A 34 -13.82 -20.84 -31.65
N GLN A 35 -15.05 -20.31 -31.67
CA GLN A 35 -15.97 -20.32 -30.52
C GLN A 35 -17.21 -21.16 -30.83
N ARG A 36 -17.58 -22.02 -29.88
CA ARG A 36 -18.78 -22.85 -29.97
C ARG A 36 -20.07 -22.03 -29.78
N VAL A 37 -20.02 -21.01 -28.95
CA VAL A 37 -21.15 -20.11 -28.63
C VAL A 37 -20.80 -18.73 -29.11
N ASN A 38 -21.40 -18.31 -30.21
CA ASN A 38 -21.18 -16.98 -30.82
C ASN A 38 -22.30 -16.00 -30.45
N LYS A 39 -23.48 -16.51 -30.14
CA LYS A 39 -24.65 -15.70 -29.76
C LYS A 39 -25.33 -16.32 -28.53
N PRO A 40 -25.95 -15.51 -27.65
CA PRO A 40 -26.71 -16.01 -26.51
C PRO A 40 -27.84 -16.96 -26.89
N SER A 41 -28.35 -16.88 -28.14
CA SER A 41 -29.38 -17.77 -28.67
C SER A 41 -28.88 -19.19 -28.99
N ASP A 42 -27.58 -19.39 -29.17
CA ASP A 42 -26.99 -20.69 -29.54
C ASP A 42 -27.00 -21.64 -28.31
N ASP A 43 -26.62 -21.11 -27.14
CA ASP A 43 -26.64 -21.81 -25.87
C ASP A 43 -26.74 -20.79 -24.71
N PRO A 44 -27.97 -20.48 -24.27
CA PRO A 44 -28.19 -19.47 -23.22
C PRO A 44 -27.48 -19.78 -21.91
N VAL A 45 -27.38 -21.09 -21.56
CA VAL A 45 -26.71 -21.50 -20.31
C VAL A 45 -25.22 -21.33 -20.41
N ALA A 46 -24.62 -21.72 -21.52
CA ALA A 46 -23.20 -21.51 -21.77
C ALA A 46 -22.86 -20.01 -21.87
N ALA A 47 -23.70 -19.21 -22.55
CA ALA A 47 -23.53 -17.76 -22.62
C ALA A 47 -23.54 -17.08 -21.24
N ALA A 48 -24.45 -17.48 -20.35
CA ALA A 48 -24.50 -16.99 -18.99
C ALA A 48 -23.24 -17.38 -18.17
N ARG A 49 -22.72 -18.59 -18.41
CA ARG A 49 -21.46 -19.04 -17.77
C ARG A 49 -20.25 -18.28 -18.28
N ILE A 50 -20.18 -18.05 -19.61
CA ILE A 50 -19.10 -17.25 -20.22
C ILE A 50 -19.10 -15.84 -19.62
N LEU A 51 -20.27 -15.17 -19.58
CA LEU A 51 -20.37 -13.84 -19.00
C LEU A 51 -19.90 -13.80 -17.54
N LYS A 52 -20.25 -14.81 -16.72
CA LYS A 52 -19.80 -14.92 -15.35
C LYS A 52 -18.27 -15.09 -15.27
N LEU A 53 -17.70 -15.96 -16.11
CA LEU A 53 -16.25 -16.18 -16.15
C LEU A 53 -15.51 -14.94 -16.63
N ASP A 54 -16.04 -14.19 -17.60
CA ASP A 54 -15.46 -12.93 -18.07
C ASP A 54 -15.46 -11.86 -16.95
N GLN A 55 -16.52 -11.81 -16.15
CA GLN A 55 -16.57 -10.93 -14.97
C GLN A 55 -15.53 -11.34 -13.93
N GLU A 56 -15.39 -12.64 -13.65
CA GLU A 56 -14.37 -13.14 -12.73
C GLU A 56 -12.95 -12.84 -13.26
N LEU A 57 -12.72 -13.08 -14.55
CA LEU A 57 -11.43 -12.76 -15.17
C LEU A 57 -11.08 -11.28 -15.06
N SER A 58 -12.03 -10.39 -15.37
CA SER A 58 -11.84 -8.94 -15.25
C SER A 58 -11.55 -8.51 -13.81
N ARG A 59 -12.16 -9.19 -12.82
CA ARG A 59 -11.89 -8.96 -11.40
C ARG A 59 -10.47 -9.38 -11.04
N VAL A 60 -10.06 -10.59 -11.46
CA VAL A 60 -8.69 -11.09 -11.23
C VAL A 60 -7.65 -10.16 -11.86
N GLU A 61 -7.87 -9.69 -13.10
CA GLU A 61 -6.99 -8.71 -13.75
C GLU A 61 -6.91 -7.39 -12.98
N THR A 62 -8.01 -6.99 -12.35
CA THR A 62 -8.01 -5.79 -11.49
C THR A 62 -7.20 -6.02 -10.23
N TYR A 63 -7.37 -7.17 -9.57
CA TYR A 63 -6.58 -7.53 -8.40
C TYR A 63 -5.09 -7.62 -8.73
N GLN A 64 -4.74 -8.18 -9.88
CA GLN A 64 -3.34 -8.24 -10.32
C GLN A 64 -2.73 -6.85 -10.50
N ARG A 65 -3.45 -5.92 -11.14
CA ARG A 65 -3.01 -4.52 -11.22
C ARG A 65 -2.88 -3.86 -9.85
N ASN A 66 -3.77 -4.19 -8.91
CA ASN A 66 -3.72 -3.68 -7.54
C ASN A 66 -2.50 -4.21 -6.79
N VAL A 67 -2.17 -5.50 -6.96
CA VAL A 67 -0.96 -6.11 -6.38
C VAL A 67 0.29 -5.43 -6.91
N ASP A 68 0.39 -5.21 -8.23
CA ASP A 68 1.53 -4.53 -8.84
C ASP A 68 1.66 -3.09 -8.34
N LEU A 69 0.55 -2.39 -8.15
CA LEU A 69 0.54 -1.05 -7.58
C LEU A 69 0.98 -1.05 -6.10
N ALA A 70 0.48 -2.00 -5.31
CA ALA A 70 0.84 -2.17 -3.92
C ALA A 70 2.35 -2.46 -3.77
N ASP A 71 2.87 -3.41 -4.56
CA ASP A 71 4.30 -3.77 -4.55
C ASP A 71 5.19 -2.58 -4.89
N ASN A 72 4.83 -1.79 -5.90
CA ASN A 72 5.59 -0.60 -6.28
C ASN A 72 5.59 0.47 -5.17
N ARG A 73 4.45 0.71 -4.51
CA ARG A 73 4.35 1.69 -3.42
C ARG A 73 5.13 1.24 -2.19
N LEU A 74 4.98 -0.01 -1.78
CA LEU A 74 5.69 -0.58 -0.64
C LEU A 74 7.21 -0.62 -0.85
N LYS A 75 7.68 -0.93 -2.06
CA LYS A 75 9.11 -0.83 -2.40
C LYS A 75 9.65 0.60 -2.31
N GLN A 76 8.85 1.57 -2.73
CA GLN A 76 9.25 2.98 -2.62
C GLN A 76 9.34 3.41 -1.15
N GLU A 77 8.39 2.97 -0.33
CA GLU A 77 8.39 3.21 1.10
C GLU A 77 9.57 2.52 1.80
N GLU A 78 9.84 1.25 1.49
CA GLU A 78 10.99 0.50 1.99
C GLU A 78 12.31 1.21 1.68
N ASN A 79 12.48 1.71 0.46
CA ASN A 79 13.67 2.48 0.09
C ASN A 79 13.80 3.79 0.89
N ALA A 80 12.70 4.49 1.11
CA ALA A 80 12.70 5.71 1.92
C ALA A 80 13.02 5.41 3.39
N LEU A 81 12.45 4.33 3.95
CA LEU A 81 12.72 3.89 5.31
C LEU A 81 14.17 3.42 5.49
N SER A 82 14.71 2.66 4.54
CA SER A 82 16.12 2.25 4.55
C SER A 82 17.05 3.46 4.56
N SER A 83 16.81 4.45 3.68
CA SER A 83 17.56 5.69 3.65
C SER A 83 17.41 6.50 4.95
N SER A 84 16.22 6.47 5.58
CA SER A 84 15.99 7.12 6.88
C SER A 84 16.83 6.47 7.99
N ILE A 85 16.92 5.14 8.00
CA ILE A 85 17.75 4.40 8.96
C ILE A 85 19.22 4.81 8.86
N ASP A 86 19.77 4.92 7.65
CA ASP A 86 21.16 5.33 7.44
C ASP A 86 21.41 6.75 7.97
N VAL A 87 20.48 7.68 7.71
CA VAL A 87 20.58 9.05 8.24
C VAL A 87 20.50 9.07 9.76
N ILE A 88 19.57 8.33 10.36
CA ILE A 88 19.40 8.23 11.81
C ILE A 88 20.65 7.62 12.46
N GLN A 89 21.28 6.61 11.87
CA GLN A 89 22.52 6.05 12.36
C GLN A 89 23.62 7.11 12.37
N ARG A 90 23.74 7.91 11.31
CA ARG A 90 24.72 9.01 11.26
C ARG A 90 24.43 10.10 12.31
N ILE A 91 23.16 10.47 12.50
CA ILE A 91 22.75 11.41 13.57
C ILE A 91 23.16 10.86 14.94
N ARG A 92 22.96 9.57 15.18
CA ARG A 92 23.38 8.91 16.44
C ARG A 92 24.88 8.96 16.66
N GLU A 93 25.68 8.66 15.63
CA GLU A 93 27.14 8.77 15.71
C GLU A 93 27.59 10.19 16.06
N LEU A 94 27.05 11.20 15.38
CA LEU A 94 27.34 12.61 15.62
C LEU A 94 26.94 13.02 17.04
N THR A 95 25.81 12.53 17.52
CA THR A 95 25.33 12.82 18.89
C THR A 95 26.29 12.24 19.95
N VAL A 96 26.75 11.00 19.73
CA VAL A 96 27.75 10.37 20.61
C VAL A 96 29.07 11.15 20.55
N GLN A 97 29.50 11.54 19.37
CA GLN A 97 30.72 12.36 19.19
C GLN A 97 30.59 13.71 19.90
N ALA A 98 29.43 14.39 19.77
CA ALA A 98 29.18 15.70 20.42
C ALA A 98 29.22 15.61 21.96
N GLY A 99 28.94 14.44 22.54
CA GLY A 99 29.06 14.18 23.98
C GLY A 99 30.49 14.13 24.51
N ASN A 100 31.50 14.12 23.64
CA ASN A 100 32.89 14.09 24.07
C ASN A 100 33.32 15.43 24.68
N GLY A 101 33.71 15.43 25.95
CA GLY A 101 34.13 16.61 26.70
C GLY A 101 35.41 17.27 26.21
N SER A 102 36.25 16.59 25.40
CA SER A 102 37.52 17.11 24.87
C SER A 102 37.36 17.99 23.62
N LEU A 103 36.15 18.09 23.07
CA LEU A 103 35.88 18.87 21.86
C LEU A 103 35.97 20.39 22.11
N SER A 104 36.59 21.09 21.15
CA SER A 104 36.60 22.55 21.16
C SER A 104 35.21 23.12 20.80
N ALA A 105 35.00 24.41 21.08
CA ALA A 105 33.76 25.10 20.72
C ALA A 105 33.55 25.15 19.18
N ASN A 106 34.61 25.12 18.39
CA ASN A 106 34.54 25.09 16.93
C ASN A 106 34.10 23.69 16.44
N ASP A 107 34.68 22.63 17.01
CA ASP A 107 34.31 21.25 16.67
C ASP A 107 32.84 21.00 16.96
N ARG A 108 32.33 21.46 18.12
CA ARG A 108 30.91 21.35 18.46
C ARG A 108 29.98 22.09 17.51
N ARG A 109 30.37 23.29 17.04
CA ARG A 109 29.61 24.02 16.02
C ARG A 109 29.59 23.26 14.69
N SER A 110 30.68 22.65 14.29
CA SER A 110 30.74 21.85 13.07
C SER A 110 29.82 20.63 13.15
N ILE A 111 29.82 19.94 14.30
CA ILE A 111 28.89 18.81 14.54
C ILE A 111 27.44 19.29 14.57
N SER A 112 27.12 20.43 15.18
CA SER A 112 25.79 21.02 15.15
C SER A 112 25.30 21.29 13.75
N SER A 113 26.12 21.89 12.91
CA SER A 113 25.78 22.17 11.50
C SER A 113 25.58 20.87 10.71
N GLU A 114 26.41 19.83 10.95
CA GLU A 114 26.19 18.52 10.31
C GLU A 114 24.89 17.86 10.79
N LEU A 115 24.54 17.96 12.07
CA LEU A 115 23.29 17.46 12.61
C LEU A 115 22.07 18.15 11.98
N GLU A 116 22.11 19.48 11.84
CA GLU A 116 21.04 20.25 11.17
C GLU A 116 20.86 19.81 9.71
N GLU A 117 21.96 19.59 8.99
CA GLU A 117 21.93 19.09 7.61
C GLU A 117 21.32 17.67 7.54
N ARG A 118 21.69 16.78 8.47
CA ARG A 118 21.12 15.43 8.52
C ARG A 118 19.62 15.42 8.88
N LEU A 119 19.19 16.31 9.77
CA LEU A 119 17.75 16.48 10.06
C LEU A 119 17.00 17.00 8.83
N GLY A 120 17.57 17.94 8.09
CA GLY A 120 17.01 18.39 6.81
C GLY A 120 16.91 17.27 5.78
N GLN A 121 17.96 16.42 5.69
CA GLN A 121 17.95 15.23 4.83
C GLN A 121 16.84 14.24 5.24
N LEU A 122 16.70 13.97 6.53
CA LEU A 122 15.63 13.08 7.05
C LEU A 122 14.24 13.63 6.72
N ALA A 123 14.03 14.95 6.89
CA ALA A 123 12.77 15.59 6.54
C ALA A 123 12.49 15.54 5.03
N ASN A 124 13.52 15.63 4.17
CA ASN A 124 13.36 15.45 2.73
C ASN A 124 12.95 14.02 2.37
N ILE A 125 13.53 13.02 3.03
CA ILE A 125 13.13 11.61 2.84
C ILE A 125 11.68 11.41 3.32
N ALA A 126 11.31 11.95 4.47
CA ALA A 126 9.95 11.90 5.00
C ALA A 126 8.93 12.66 4.12
N ASN A 127 9.40 13.55 3.25
CA ASN A 127 8.61 14.24 2.23
C ASN A 127 8.78 13.64 0.82
N THR A 128 9.15 12.37 0.71
CA THR A 128 9.24 11.68 -0.59
C THR A 128 7.88 11.66 -1.27
N ARG A 129 7.89 11.86 -2.60
CA ARG A 129 6.69 11.80 -3.44
C ARG A 129 6.70 10.55 -4.29
N ASP A 130 5.52 10.01 -4.54
CA ASP A 130 5.31 8.95 -5.52
C ASP A 130 5.32 9.48 -6.96
N ALA A 131 5.16 8.56 -7.94
CA ALA A 131 5.11 8.92 -9.36
C ALA A 131 3.91 9.82 -9.73
N SER A 132 2.87 9.87 -8.90
CA SER A 132 1.70 10.74 -9.04
C SER A 132 1.94 12.13 -8.45
N GLY A 133 3.08 12.34 -7.77
CA GLY A 133 3.42 13.59 -7.09
C GLY A 133 2.82 13.70 -5.68
N GLU A 134 2.21 12.65 -5.15
CA GLU A 134 1.66 12.60 -3.80
C GLU A 134 2.76 12.27 -2.78
N TYR A 135 2.69 12.88 -1.60
CA TYR A 135 3.56 12.56 -0.47
C TYR A 135 3.17 11.22 0.15
N ILE A 136 4.10 10.28 0.20
CA ILE A 136 3.82 8.89 0.62
C ILE A 136 3.55 8.75 2.12
N PHE A 137 4.06 9.65 2.96
CA PHE A 137 3.92 9.64 4.41
C PHE A 137 2.86 10.62 4.96
N SER A 138 2.04 11.23 4.10
CA SER A 138 1.01 12.21 4.53
C SER A 138 -0.34 11.60 4.88
N GLY A 139 -0.45 10.26 4.92
CA GLY A 139 -1.71 9.57 5.15
C GLY A 139 -2.67 9.71 3.95
N PHE A 140 -3.92 10.12 4.18
CA PHE A 140 -4.88 10.39 3.11
C PHE A 140 -4.65 11.72 2.39
N GLN A 141 -3.91 12.66 3.00
CA GLN A 141 -3.66 13.99 2.48
C GLN A 141 -2.41 14.03 1.58
N GLY A 142 -2.32 13.19 0.56
CA GLY A 142 -1.13 13.08 -0.31
C GLY A 142 -0.69 14.36 -1.01
N SER A 143 -1.56 15.39 -1.12
CA SER A 143 -1.21 16.70 -1.66
C SER A 143 -0.52 17.62 -0.65
N VAL A 144 -0.61 17.31 0.65
CA VAL A 144 -0.02 18.09 1.73
C VAL A 144 1.36 17.54 2.07
N LYS A 145 2.33 18.44 2.23
CA LYS A 145 3.68 18.08 2.65
C LYS A 145 3.65 17.44 4.04
N ALA A 146 4.24 16.25 4.19
CA ALA A 146 4.16 15.49 5.43
C ALA A 146 4.83 16.22 6.60
N PHE A 147 6.01 16.80 6.38
CA PHE A 147 6.77 17.52 7.40
C PHE A 147 7.17 18.91 6.92
N GLU A 148 6.88 19.91 7.73
CA GLU A 148 7.22 21.30 7.48
C GLU A 148 7.88 21.91 8.71
N GLN A 149 8.82 22.82 8.49
CA GLN A 149 9.51 23.52 9.56
C GLN A 149 8.70 24.74 10.01
N ASP A 150 8.44 24.83 11.30
CA ASP A 150 7.77 26.00 11.88
C ASP A 150 8.73 27.21 11.99
N PRO A 151 8.24 28.41 12.32
CA PRO A 151 9.09 29.59 12.51
C PRO A 151 10.12 29.46 13.64
N SER A 152 9.96 28.48 14.55
CA SER A 152 10.92 28.18 15.62
C SER A 152 12.05 27.24 15.15
N GLY A 153 11.97 26.70 13.93
CA GLY A 153 12.91 25.74 13.39
C GLY A 153 12.58 24.28 13.72
N SER A 154 11.44 24.01 14.35
CA SER A 154 10.98 22.65 14.69
C SER A 154 10.24 22.01 13.52
N TRP A 155 10.43 20.72 13.32
CA TRP A 155 9.70 19.97 12.29
C TRP A 155 8.34 19.52 12.83
N ILE A 156 7.27 19.88 12.13
CA ILE A 156 5.88 19.57 12.47
C ILE A 156 5.30 18.68 11.40
N TYR A 157 4.59 17.62 11.82
CA TYR A 157 3.80 16.77 10.93
C TYR A 157 2.50 17.46 10.55
N GLN A 158 2.23 17.59 9.24
CA GLN A 158 1.07 18.25 8.68
C GLN A 158 0.07 17.28 8.03
N GLY A 159 0.44 16.01 7.91
CA GLY A 159 -0.43 14.97 7.35
C GLY A 159 -1.50 14.51 8.34
N ASP A 160 -2.23 13.49 7.97
CA ASP A 160 -3.18 12.79 8.84
C ASP A 160 -2.67 11.38 9.22
N GLU A 161 -3.41 10.70 10.11
CA GLU A 161 -3.08 9.35 10.58
C GLU A 161 -3.72 8.25 9.71
N GLY A 162 -4.18 8.61 8.51
CA GLY A 162 -4.82 7.67 7.59
C GLY A 162 -3.83 6.68 6.99
N GLN A 163 -4.30 5.44 6.80
CA GLN A 163 -3.57 4.39 6.11
C GLN A 163 -4.37 3.97 4.88
N ARG A 164 -3.77 4.11 3.69
CA ARG A 164 -4.43 3.69 2.45
C ARG A 164 -4.34 2.18 2.32
N VAL A 165 -5.46 1.57 1.94
CA VAL A 165 -5.55 0.13 1.70
C VAL A 165 -5.97 -0.13 0.27
N LEU A 166 -5.55 -1.26 -0.28
CA LEU A 166 -5.92 -1.72 -1.61
C LEU A 166 -6.45 -3.14 -1.53
N GLU A 167 -7.56 -3.40 -2.22
CA GLU A 167 -8.13 -4.75 -2.31
C GLU A 167 -7.36 -5.54 -3.37
N ILE A 168 -6.79 -6.68 -2.96
CA ILE A 168 -5.95 -7.56 -3.78
C ILE A 168 -6.61 -8.92 -4.06
N ASP A 169 -7.68 -9.23 -3.36
CA ASP A 169 -8.54 -10.41 -3.57
C ASP A 169 -9.90 -10.12 -2.94
N ASP A 170 -10.88 -10.99 -3.18
CA ASP A 170 -12.25 -10.84 -2.66
C ASP A 170 -12.26 -10.74 -1.13
N GLY A 171 -12.52 -9.53 -0.62
CA GLY A 171 -12.48 -9.21 0.82
C GLY A 171 -11.10 -9.16 1.46
N VAL A 172 -10.01 -9.23 0.67
CA VAL A 172 -8.63 -9.13 1.18
C VAL A 172 -8.06 -7.77 0.82
N THR A 173 -7.79 -6.97 1.84
CA THR A 173 -7.15 -5.65 1.68
C THR A 173 -5.75 -5.64 2.27
N VAL A 174 -4.83 -4.95 1.62
CA VAL A 174 -3.45 -4.75 2.09
C VAL A 174 -3.20 -3.25 2.25
N PRO A 175 -2.59 -2.81 3.36
CA PRO A 175 -2.12 -1.45 3.50
C PRO A 175 -1.00 -1.19 2.48
N ILE A 176 -1.04 -0.03 1.85
CA ILE A 176 -0.09 0.40 0.82
C ILE A 176 0.64 1.70 1.16
N SER A 177 0.44 2.20 2.36
CA SER A 177 1.14 3.36 2.90
C SER A 177 1.08 3.36 4.42
N ASP A 178 2.13 3.84 5.05
CA ASP A 178 2.14 4.18 6.46
C ASP A 178 2.13 5.71 6.63
N ASN A 179 1.60 6.21 7.74
CA ASN A 179 1.62 7.64 8.00
C ASN A 179 2.92 8.05 8.71
N GLY A 180 3.43 9.23 8.36
CA GLY A 180 4.70 9.72 8.89
C GLY A 180 4.69 10.00 10.39
N LYS A 181 3.51 10.19 11.00
CA LYS A 181 3.40 10.40 12.43
C LYS A 181 3.79 9.16 13.22
N ASP A 182 3.33 7.98 12.79
CA ASP A 182 3.66 6.73 13.46
C ASP A 182 5.12 6.32 13.28
N ILE A 183 5.70 6.63 12.10
CA ILE A 183 7.08 6.26 11.78
C ILE A 183 8.10 7.22 12.40
N PHE A 184 7.90 8.53 12.27
CA PHE A 184 8.92 9.53 12.59
C PHE A 184 8.64 10.31 13.87
N VAL A 185 7.39 10.35 14.37
CA VAL A 185 7.01 11.16 15.53
C VAL A 185 6.70 10.30 16.75
N ARG A 186 5.92 9.23 16.61
CA ARG A 186 5.58 8.31 17.69
C ARG A 186 6.72 7.34 18.01
N VAL A 187 7.88 7.89 18.33
CA VAL A 187 8.98 7.07 18.83
C VAL A 187 8.74 6.86 20.32
N PRO A 188 8.68 5.62 20.84
CA PRO A 188 8.59 5.38 22.28
C PRO A 188 9.77 6.08 22.95
N ALA A 189 9.50 7.10 23.75
CA ALA A 189 10.54 7.75 24.52
C ALA A 189 11.11 6.70 25.48
N ALA A 190 12.41 6.47 25.42
CA ALA A 190 13.08 5.74 26.48
C ALA A 190 12.85 6.53 27.76
N ILE A 191 12.16 5.95 28.72
CA ILE A 191 11.95 6.57 30.02
C ILE A 191 13.33 6.64 30.68
N THR A 192 13.92 7.82 30.67
CA THR A 192 15.05 8.13 31.55
C THR A 192 14.45 8.22 32.93
N GLY A 193 14.65 7.18 33.74
CA GLY A 193 14.29 7.24 35.17
C GLY A 193 14.98 8.46 35.78
N GLU A 194 14.20 9.36 36.40
CA GLU A 194 14.79 10.40 37.24
C GLU A 194 15.72 9.75 38.25
N HIS A 195 16.93 10.25 38.35
CA HIS A 195 17.83 9.92 39.44
C HIS A 195 17.19 10.40 40.72
N SER A 196 16.40 9.54 41.38
CA SER A 196 16.12 9.79 42.77
C SER A 196 17.43 9.59 43.55
N THR A 197 17.96 10.65 44.11
CA THR A 197 19.06 10.57 45.07
C THR A 197 18.51 9.89 46.34
N VAL A 198 18.51 8.58 46.32
CA VAL A 198 18.21 7.79 47.54
C VAL A 198 19.45 7.83 48.39
N SER A 199 19.39 8.60 49.47
CA SER A 199 20.47 8.70 50.47
C SER A 199 20.53 7.48 51.41
N THR A 200 20.00 6.34 51.00
CA THR A 200 20.00 5.12 51.83
C THR A 200 21.04 4.14 51.30
N PRO A 201 22.05 3.75 52.10
CA PRO A 201 23.02 2.75 51.68
C PRO A 201 22.32 1.39 51.46
N GLY A 202 22.43 0.86 50.23
CA GLY A 202 21.94 -0.47 49.87
C GLY A 202 20.74 -0.54 48.92
N ALA A 203 20.22 0.59 48.39
CA ALA A 203 19.19 0.58 47.36
C ALA A 203 19.81 0.39 45.97
N SER A 204 19.45 -0.69 45.30
CA SER A 204 19.79 -0.93 43.90
C SER A 204 18.60 -0.61 43.02
N ILE A 205 18.80 0.22 42.01
CA ILE A 205 17.80 0.44 40.95
C ILE A 205 17.89 -0.74 39.98
N SER A 206 16.90 -1.64 40.04
CA SER A 206 16.81 -2.74 39.08
C SER A 206 16.15 -2.25 37.79
N GLY A 207 16.89 -2.32 36.68
CA GLY A 207 16.43 -2.40 35.30
C GLY A 207 15.42 -1.35 34.78
N VAL A 208 15.81 -0.62 33.74
CA VAL A 208 14.88 0.20 32.96
C VAL A 208 13.85 -0.72 32.30
N LYS A 209 12.58 -0.64 32.71
CA LYS A 209 11.47 -1.34 32.06
C LYS A 209 10.93 -0.42 30.96
N LEU A 210 10.96 -0.87 29.71
CA LEU A 210 10.23 -0.21 28.63
C LEU A 210 8.73 -0.28 28.94
N VAL A 211 8.11 0.87 29.14
CA VAL A 211 6.68 1.02 29.40
C VAL A 211 6.02 1.46 28.11
N ASN A 212 4.91 0.85 27.72
CA ASN A 212 4.14 1.27 26.56
C ASN A 212 3.36 2.57 26.87
N GLU A 213 2.80 3.22 25.85
CA GLU A 213 2.07 4.50 25.98
C GLU A 213 0.89 4.43 26.99
N ALA A 214 0.23 3.27 27.11
CA ALA A 214 -0.88 3.06 28.03
C ALA A 214 -0.41 3.04 29.50
N ASP A 215 0.75 2.43 29.75
CA ASP A 215 1.37 2.39 31.08
C ASP A 215 1.88 3.79 31.51
N LEU A 216 2.33 4.60 30.53
CA LEU A 216 2.72 6.00 30.74
C LEU A 216 1.52 6.87 31.12
N ALA A 217 0.42 6.77 30.37
CA ALA A 217 -0.82 7.50 30.66
C ALA A 217 -1.39 7.15 32.04
N ALA A 218 -1.31 5.89 32.45
CA ALA A 218 -1.73 5.44 33.76
C ALA A 218 -0.84 6.00 34.92
N ALA A 219 0.46 6.18 34.65
CA ALA A 219 1.40 6.72 35.65
C ALA A 219 1.23 8.23 35.89
N TYR A 220 0.69 8.98 34.91
CA TYR A 220 0.45 10.44 35.00
C TYR A 220 -0.98 10.81 35.41
N SER A 221 -1.89 9.84 35.56
CA SER A 221 -3.31 10.07 35.96
C SER A 221 -3.60 9.84 37.41
N GLY A 222 -2.58 9.63 38.25
CA GLY A 222 -2.68 9.42 39.70
C GLY A 222 -2.35 10.66 40.54
#